data_7a4c319ff0a690422093f4db9736630b
#
_entry.id   7a4c319ff0a690422093f4db9736630b
#
_cell.length_a   1.000
_cell.length_b   1.000
_cell.length_c   1.000
_cell.angle_alpha   90.00
_cell.angle_beta   90.00
_cell.angle_gamma   90.00
#
_symmetry.space_group_name_H-M   'P 1'
#
loop_
_entity.id
_entity.type
_entity.pdbx_description
1 polymer ?
#
loop_
_entity_poly.entity_id
_entity_poly.type
_entity_poly.pdbx_seq_one_letter_code
_entity_poly.pdbx_strand_id
1 'polypeptide(L)'
;MNCELPDVQTSFRKGRGTRDQIAKIHWIIKKAREFHKNNYFCFIDYAKAFDCVDHNKLWKIFKEMGIPDHLTCLLRNLYAGQEATVRTGHGTTDWFQIGKGVCQGCILSPCLFNLYAEYMMRNSGLDEAQAGIKIARNINKLRYADDTTLMVENEELKTLLMKLKEKSEKVGLKLNIQNTKIMASGPITSWQIDGETVETVESQIGYK
;
A
#
# COMPACT_ATOMS: atom_id res chain seq x y z
N MET A 1 8.67 -17.39 -1.55
CA MET A 1 7.84 -16.18 -1.29
C MET A 1 8.49 -14.87 -1.74
N ASN A 2 9.80 -14.64 -1.53
CA ASN A 2 10.42 -13.37 -1.98
C ASN A 2 10.48 -13.15 -3.50
N CYS A 3 10.35 -14.19 -4.30
CA CYS A 3 10.38 -14.12 -5.77
C CYS A 3 9.11 -13.49 -6.38
N GLU A 4 8.01 -13.47 -5.64
CA GLU A 4 6.72 -12.96 -6.11
C GLU A 4 6.52 -11.45 -5.86
N LEU A 5 7.38 -10.84 -5.06
CA LEU A 5 7.29 -9.42 -4.73
C LEU A 5 8.21 -8.58 -5.61
N PRO A 6 7.71 -7.54 -6.26
CA PRO A 6 8.51 -6.63 -7.09
C PRO A 6 9.46 -5.78 -6.23
N ASP A 7 10.49 -5.21 -6.87
CA ASP A 7 11.47 -4.34 -6.21
C ASP A 7 10.91 -3.03 -5.64
N VAL A 8 9.70 -2.67 -6.03
CA VAL A 8 9.00 -1.49 -5.49
C VAL A 8 8.49 -1.72 -4.07
N GLN A 9 8.22 -2.99 -3.66
CA GLN A 9 7.89 -3.36 -2.29
C GLN A 9 9.17 -3.70 -1.54
N THR A 10 9.50 -2.91 -0.53
CA THR A 10 10.76 -3.07 0.23
C THR A 10 10.58 -3.46 1.69
N SER A 11 9.35 -3.42 2.21
CA SER A 11 9.10 -3.76 3.61
C SER A 11 9.37 -5.24 3.89
N PHE A 12 9.89 -5.50 5.08
CA PHE A 12 10.17 -6.84 5.59
C PHE A 12 11.07 -7.69 4.68
N ARG A 13 11.93 -7.04 3.88
CA ARG A 13 12.94 -7.70 3.04
C ARG A 13 14.33 -7.45 3.62
N LYS A 14 15.16 -8.51 3.62
CA LYS A 14 16.56 -8.42 4.10
C LYS A 14 17.32 -7.36 3.30
N GLY A 15 17.99 -6.44 4.02
CA GLY A 15 18.80 -5.38 3.42
C GLY A 15 18.01 -4.25 2.75
N ARG A 16 16.70 -4.15 3.02
CA ARG A 16 15.84 -3.06 2.54
C ARG A 16 15.16 -2.37 3.72
N GLY A 17 14.99 -1.06 3.65
CA GLY A 17 14.38 -0.28 4.73
C GLY A 17 13.70 1.00 4.26
N THR A 18 13.08 1.72 5.17
CA THR A 18 12.44 3.02 4.91
C THR A 18 13.44 4.04 4.37
N ARG A 19 14.70 4.00 4.82
CA ARG A 19 15.77 4.88 4.31
C ARG A 19 15.98 4.73 2.80
N ASP A 20 15.87 3.51 2.27
CA ASP A 20 16.02 3.27 0.82
C ASP A 20 14.87 3.92 0.03
N GLN A 21 13.65 3.90 0.58
CA GLN A 21 12.50 4.56 -0.06
C GLN A 21 12.62 6.08 0.00
N ILE A 22 13.03 6.63 1.14
CA ILE A 22 13.29 8.06 1.28
C ILE A 22 14.38 8.51 0.30
N ALA A 23 15.48 7.78 0.20
CA ALA A 23 16.57 8.08 -0.74
C ALA A 23 16.08 8.04 -2.20
N LYS A 24 15.21 7.08 -2.57
CA LYS A 24 14.60 7.02 -3.91
C LYS A 24 13.72 8.25 -4.19
N ILE A 25 12.86 8.64 -3.23
CA ILE A 25 12.00 9.84 -3.38
C ILE A 25 12.86 11.09 -3.55
N HIS A 26 13.89 11.28 -2.70
CA HIS A 26 14.82 12.41 -2.82
C HIS A 26 15.53 12.42 -4.17
N TRP A 27 15.99 11.27 -4.64
CA TRP A 27 16.64 11.15 -5.95
C TRP A 27 15.68 11.52 -7.09
N ILE A 28 14.42 11.06 -7.04
CA ILE A 28 13.40 11.39 -8.04
C ILE A 28 13.12 12.89 -8.05
N ILE A 29 12.93 13.52 -6.88
CA ILE A 29 12.68 14.96 -6.77
C ILE A 29 13.87 15.74 -7.34
N LYS A 30 15.10 15.35 -6.97
CA LYS A 30 16.33 15.99 -7.50
C LYS A 30 16.38 15.90 -9.03
N LYS A 31 16.16 14.71 -9.57
CA LYS A 31 16.17 14.50 -11.03
C LYS A 31 15.06 15.25 -11.74
N ALA A 32 13.84 15.27 -11.22
CA ALA A 32 12.76 16.03 -11.81
C ALA A 32 13.09 17.53 -11.88
N ARG A 33 13.72 18.08 -10.83
CA ARG A 33 14.21 19.48 -10.84
C ARG A 33 15.30 19.73 -11.88
N GLU A 34 16.28 18.83 -12.01
CA GLU A 34 17.35 18.93 -13.04
C GLU A 34 16.76 18.97 -14.45
N PHE A 35 15.64 18.27 -14.69
CA PHE A 35 14.97 18.22 -15.99
C PHE A 35 13.79 19.21 -16.11
N HIS A 36 13.62 20.13 -15.16
CA HIS A 36 12.51 21.09 -15.12
C HIS A 36 11.12 20.46 -15.26
N LYS A 37 10.94 19.25 -14.68
CA LYS A 37 9.68 18.53 -14.69
C LYS A 37 8.93 18.70 -13.38
N ASN A 38 7.61 18.89 -13.51
CA ASN A 38 6.73 18.81 -12.33
C ASN A 38 6.68 17.37 -11.83
N ASN A 39 6.53 17.22 -10.53
CA ASN A 39 6.30 15.94 -9.90
C ASN A 39 5.19 16.06 -8.85
N TYR A 40 4.35 15.05 -8.84
CA TYR A 40 3.23 14.94 -7.92
C TYR A 40 3.33 13.59 -7.22
N PHE A 41 3.26 13.63 -5.89
CA PHE A 41 3.31 12.45 -5.03
C PHE A 41 2.02 12.37 -4.23
N CYS A 42 1.46 11.18 -4.13
CA CYS A 42 0.38 10.90 -3.20
C CYS A 42 0.84 9.82 -2.22
N PHE A 43 0.95 10.17 -0.96
CA PHE A 43 1.25 9.26 0.14
C PHE A 43 -0.07 8.73 0.68
N ILE A 44 -0.32 7.45 0.45
CA ILE A 44 -1.57 6.77 0.75
C ILE A 44 -1.40 5.95 2.02
N ASP A 45 -2.31 6.19 2.97
CA ASP A 45 -2.49 5.37 4.16
C ASP A 45 -3.76 4.52 4.02
N TYR A 46 -3.75 3.31 4.56
CA TYR A 46 -4.92 2.43 4.62
C TYR A 46 -5.43 2.29 6.06
N ALA A 47 -6.73 2.44 6.24
CA ALA A 47 -7.34 2.28 7.55
C ALA A 47 -7.25 0.81 8.02
N LYS A 48 -6.49 0.56 9.10
CA LYS A 48 -6.34 -0.77 9.71
C LYS A 48 -6.00 -1.87 8.70
N ALA A 49 -5.02 -1.61 7.82
CA ALA A 49 -4.70 -2.45 6.67
C ALA A 49 -4.56 -3.95 7.04
N PHE A 50 -3.78 -4.27 8.09
CA PHE A 50 -3.55 -5.64 8.54
C PHE A 50 -4.82 -6.30 9.11
N ASP A 51 -5.68 -5.54 9.77
CA ASP A 51 -6.92 -6.03 10.37
C ASP A 51 -8.03 -6.25 9.32
N CYS A 52 -7.87 -5.65 8.14
CA CYS A 52 -8.86 -5.71 7.06
C CYS A 52 -8.67 -6.88 6.09
N VAL A 53 -7.61 -7.67 6.21
CA VAL A 53 -7.33 -8.80 5.32
C VAL A 53 -8.40 -9.87 5.49
N ASP A 54 -9.23 -10.07 4.47
CA ASP A 54 -10.26 -11.12 4.47
C ASP A 54 -9.63 -12.49 4.18
N HIS A 55 -9.80 -13.44 5.09
CA HIS A 55 -9.18 -14.76 4.97
C HIS A 55 -9.65 -15.51 3.70
N ASN A 56 -10.94 -15.46 3.35
CA ASN A 56 -11.46 -16.15 2.18
C ASN A 56 -10.88 -15.56 0.89
N LYS A 57 -10.79 -14.22 0.82
CA LYS A 57 -10.14 -13.54 -0.30
C LYS A 57 -8.65 -13.86 -0.36
N LEU A 58 -7.96 -13.91 0.79
CA LEU A 58 -6.53 -14.23 0.88
C LEU A 58 -6.21 -15.60 0.27
N TRP A 59 -6.99 -16.63 0.60
CA TRP A 59 -6.79 -17.98 0.04
C TRP A 59 -7.06 -18.04 -1.45
N LYS A 60 -8.07 -17.31 -1.93
CA LYS A 60 -8.36 -17.19 -3.36
C LYS A 60 -7.22 -16.49 -4.10
N ILE A 61 -6.73 -15.39 -3.55
CA ILE A 61 -5.59 -14.64 -4.07
C ILE A 61 -4.35 -15.53 -4.19
N PHE A 62 -4.05 -16.33 -3.17
CA PHE A 62 -2.91 -17.24 -3.19
C PHE A 62 -2.98 -18.23 -4.32
N LYS A 63 -4.16 -18.80 -4.55
CA LYS A 63 -4.40 -19.71 -5.67
C LYS A 63 -4.20 -19.01 -7.02
N GLU A 64 -4.72 -17.81 -7.18
CA GLU A 64 -4.58 -17.01 -8.41
C GLU A 64 -3.13 -16.54 -8.65
N MET A 65 -2.34 -16.34 -7.59
CA MET A 65 -0.92 -16.02 -7.66
C MET A 65 -0.02 -17.27 -7.88
N GLY A 66 -0.59 -18.47 -7.96
CA GLY A 66 0.17 -19.70 -8.15
C GLY A 66 0.92 -20.19 -6.90
N ILE A 67 0.51 -19.75 -5.71
CA ILE A 67 1.07 -20.29 -4.46
C ILE A 67 0.65 -21.75 -4.33
N PRO A 68 1.58 -22.69 -4.07
CA PRO A 68 1.29 -24.10 -3.98
C PRO A 68 0.18 -24.44 -2.99
N ASP A 69 -0.74 -25.34 -3.39
CA ASP A 69 -1.93 -25.69 -2.61
C ASP A 69 -1.60 -26.20 -1.20
N HIS A 70 -0.50 -26.97 -1.05
CA HIS A 70 -0.08 -27.47 0.26
C HIS A 70 0.31 -26.35 1.21
N LEU A 71 0.96 -25.26 0.73
CA LEU A 71 1.30 -24.10 1.56
C LEU A 71 0.04 -23.29 1.90
N THR A 72 -0.85 -23.13 0.94
CA THR A 72 -2.14 -22.44 1.17
C THR A 72 -2.98 -23.21 2.20
N CYS A 73 -2.99 -24.54 2.13
CA CYS A 73 -3.69 -25.40 3.10
C CYS A 73 -3.10 -25.26 4.51
N LEU A 74 -1.77 -25.30 4.65
CA LEU A 74 -1.10 -25.11 5.95
C LEU A 74 -1.44 -23.75 6.57
N LEU A 75 -1.36 -22.67 5.78
CA LEU A 75 -1.70 -21.33 6.25
C LEU A 75 -3.19 -21.23 6.65
N ARG A 76 -4.07 -21.81 5.82
CA ARG A 76 -5.50 -21.84 6.10
C ARG A 76 -5.80 -22.56 7.40
N ASN A 77 -5.15 -23.69 7.67
CA ASN A 77 -5.30 -24.43 8.92
C ASN A 77 -4.77 -23.63 10.14
N LEU A 78 -3.68 -22.85 9.96
CA LEU A 78 -3.14 -21.99 11.00
C LEU A 78 -4.14 -20.87 11.40
N TYR A 79 -4.94 -20.39 10.45
CA TYR A 79 -5.94 -19.34 10.67
C TYR A 79 -7.34 -19.89 10.99
N ALA A 80 -7.57 -21.19 10.79
CA ALA A 80 -8.85 -21.81 11.05
C ALA A 80 -9.14 -21.88 12.57
N GLY A 81 -10.35 -21.48 12.96
CA GLY A 81 -10.81 -21.57 14.35
C GLY A 81 -10.06 -20.68 15.34
N GLN A 82 -9.38 -19.65 14.86
CA GLN A 82 -8.75 -18.68 15.76
C GLN A 82 -9.81 -17.91 16.53
N GLU A 83 -9.63 -17.84 17.84
CA GLU A 83 -10.50 -17.11 18.76
C GLU A 83 -9.68 -16.09 19.56
N ALA A 84 -10.34 -15.03 19.97
CA ALA A 84 -9.76 -14.02 20.82
C ALA A 84 -10.70 -13.60 21.95
N THR A 85 -10.11 -13.04 22.98
CA THR A 85 -10.81 -12.35 24.07
C THR A 85 -10.07 -11.06 24.37
N VAL A 86 -10.78 -10.04 24.83
CA VAL A 86 -10.21 -8.74 25.17
C VAL A 86 -10.28 -8.52 26.66
N ARG A 87 -9.14 -8.21 27.25
CA ARG A 87 -9.06 -7.81 28.67
C ARG A 87 -9.34 -6.31 28.78
N THR A 88 -10.37 -5.96 29.53
CA THR A 88 -10.74 -4.58 29.82
C THR A 88 -10.54 -4.27 31.31
N GLY A 89 -10.67 -3.01 31.71
CA GLY A 89 -10.66 -2.61 33.12
C GLY A 89 -11.81 -3.22 33.95
N HIS A 90 -12.85 -3.75 33.32
CA HIS A 90 -14.05 -4.34 33.94
C HIS A 90 -14.09 -5.86 33.85
N GLY A 91 -13.03 -6.49 33.32
CA GLY A 91 -12.96 -7.97 33.18
C GLY A 91 -12.55 -8.37 31.75
N THR A 92 -12.82 -9.63 31.42
CA THR A 92 -12.49 -10.21 30.11
C THR A 92 -13.78 -10.44 29.33
N THR A 93 -13.78 -10.14 28.03
CA THR A 93 -14.94 -10.44 27.15
C THR A 93 -15.12 -11.94 26.98
N ASP A 94 -16.28 -12.37 26.48
CA ASP A 94 -16.44 -13.71 25.96
C ASP A 94 -15.51 -13.94 24.76
N TRP A 95 -15.20 -15.23 24.51
CA TRP A 95 -14.42 -15.63 23.34
C TRP A 95 -15.20 -15.36 22.05
N PHE A 96 -14.55 -14.76 21.06
CA PHE A 96 -15.13 -14.54 19.74
C PHE A 96 -14.19 -15.02 18.64
N GLN A 97 -14.75 -15.48 17.54
CA GLN A 97 -13.99 -15.99 16.41
C GLN A 97 -13.40 -14.87 15.58
N ILE A 98 -12.15 -15.05 15.14
CA ILE A 98 -11.43 -14.14 14.26
C ILE A 98 -11.65 -14.60 12.80
N GLY A 99 -12.47 -13.85 12.03
CA GLY A 99 -12.77 -14.16 10.64
C GLY A 99 -11.96 -13.35 9.62
N LYS A 100 -11.18 -12.36 10.07
CA LYS A 100 -10.37 -11.47 9.23
C LYS A 100 -9.18 -10.90 9.98
N GLY A 101 -8.26 -10.32 9.22
CA GLY A 101 -7.02 -9.75 9.73
C GLY A 101 -5.87 -10.74 9.77
N VAL A 102 -4.65 -10.21 9.77
CA VAL A 102 -3.44 -10.97 10.01
C VAL A 102 -2.84 -10.55 11.33
N CYS A 103 -2.40 -11.53 12.11
CA CYS A 103 -1.98 -11.33 13.51
C CYS A 103 -0.77 -10.39 13.58
N GLN A 104 -0.91 -9.23 14.21
CA GLN A 104 0.20 -8.30 14.44
C GLN A 104 1.23 -8.95 15.36
N GLY A 105 2.51 -8.80 15.00
CA GLY A 105 3.63 -9.46 15.69
C GLY A 105 3.94 -10.89 15.23
N CYS A 106 3.11 -11.51 14.39
CA CYS A 106 3.43 -12.79 13.78
C CYS A 106 4.41 -12.59 12.61
N ILE A 107 5.46 -13.42 12.53
CA ILE A 107 6.48 -13.36 11.48
C ILE A 107 5.91 -13.59 10.07
N LEU A 108 4.78 -14.26 9.93
CA LEU A 108 4.11 -14.54 8.65
C LEU A 108 3.24 -13.38 8.18
N SER A 109 2.67 -12.59 9.07
CA SER A 109 1.70 -11.56 8.74
C SER A 109 2.20 -10.52 7.73
N PRO A 110 3.44 -10.01 7.82
CA PRO A 110 3.97 -9.12 6.81
C PRO A 110 4.03 -9.74 5.41
N CYS A 111 4.39 -11.03 5.32
CA CYS A 111 4.44 -11.73 4.04
C CYS A 111 3.03 -11.91 3.45
N LEU A 112 2.07 -12.30 4.28
CA LEU A 112 0.68 -12.51 3.86
C LEU A 112 0.05 -11.21 3.38
N PHE A 113 0.25 -10.13 4.13
CA PHE A 113 -0.22 -8.79 3.76
C PHE A 113 0.46 -8.31 2.45
N ASN A 114 1.78 -8.45 2.33
CA ASN A 114 2.49 -8.05 1.13
C ASN A 114 2.00 -8.76 -0.13
N LEU A 115 1.69 -10.06 -0.05
CA LEU A 115 1.12 -10.82 -1.17
C LEU A 115 -0.30 -10.35 -1.50
N TYR A 116 -1.12 -10.10 -0.47
CA TYR A 116 -2.48 -9.57 -0.62
C TYR A 116 -2.48 -8.19 -1.32
N ALA A 117 -1.65 -7.28 -0.85
CA ALA A 117 -1.49 -5.96 -1.43
C ALA A 117 -0.86 -6.01 -2.83
N GLU A 118 0.07 -6.94 -3.08
CA GLU A 118 0.66 -7.13 -4.42
C GLU A 118 -0.37 -7.56 -5.45
N TYR A 119 -1.23 -8.53 -5.09
CA TYR A 119 -2.32 -8.95 -5.97
C TYR A 119 -3.24 -7.77 -6.33
N MET A 120 -3.64 -6.98 -5.33
CA MET A 120 -4.44 -5.78 -5.54
C MET A 120 -3.76 -4.80 -6.51
N MET A 121 -2.46 -4.57 -6.31
CA MET A 121 -1.70 -3.65 -7.16
C MET A 121 -1.55 -4.14 -8.60
N ARG A 122 -1.29 -5.44 -8.82
CA ARG A 122 -1.24 -6.02 -10.18
C ARG A 122 -2.57 -5.84 -10.91
N ASN A 123 -3.68 -6.02 -10.20
CA ASN A 123 -5.02 -5.89 -10.76
C ASN A 123 -5.57 -4.45 -10.77
N SER A 124 -4.78 -3.46 -10.35
CA SER A 124 -5.20 -2.05 -10.36
C SER A 124 -5.06 -1.37 -11.72
N GLY A 125 -4.35 -2.00 -12.69
CA GLY A 125 -4.03 -1.41 -13.99
C GLY A 125 -3.04 -0.23 -13.90
N LEU A 126 -2.38 -0.05 -12.76
CA LEU A 126 -1.40 1.04 -12.58
C LEU A 126 -0.13 0.81 -13.40
N ASP A 127 0.22 -0.45 -13.69
CA ASP A 127 1.40 -0.80 -14.48
C ASP A 127 1.18 -0.54 -15.98
N GLU A 128 -0.07 -0.62 -16.45
CA GLU A 128 -0.48 -0.30 -17.82
C GLU A 128 -0.63 1.21 -18.03
N ALA A 129 -0.78 1.99 -16.96
CA ALA A 129 -0.85 3.43 -17.06
C ALA A 129 0.52 3.97 -17.53
N GLN A 130 0.51 4.72 -18.63
CA GLN A 130 1.71 5.46 -19.10
C GLN A 130 2.08 6.60 -18.14
N ALA A 131 1.25 6.84 -17.13
CA ALA A 131 1.47 7.79 -16.06
C ALA A 131 2.60 7.32 -15.13
N GLY A 132 3.46 8.25 -14.75
CA GLY A 132 4.62 8.00 -13.88
C GLY A 132 5.73 8.97 -14.19
N ILE A 133 6.75 8.97 -13.35
CA ILE A 133 7.93 9.81 -13.56
C ILE A 133 8.90 9.07 -14.48
N LYS A 134 9.12 9.62 -15.67
CA LYS A 134 9.97 9.03 -16.72
C LYS A 134 11.42 9.50 -16.58
N ILE A 135 12.11 8.94 -15.60
CA ILE A 135 13.56 9.16 -15.42
C ILE A 135 14.26 7.82 -15.59
N ALA A 136 14.86 7.58 -16.75
CA ALA A 136 15.48 6.33 -17.18
C ALA A 136 14.51 5.14 -17.32
N ARG A 137 13.54 5.00 -16.43
CA ARG A 137 12.40 4.06 -16.50
C ARG A 137 11.16 4.71 -15.90
N ASN A 138 9.98 4.22 -16.25
CA ASN A 138 8.74 4.71 -15.67
C ASN A 138 8.61 4.23 -14.22
N ILE A 139 8.57 5.17 -13.28
CA ILE A 139 8.35 4.90 -11.85
C ILE A 139 7.05 5.59 -11.46
N ASN A 140 6.02 4.82 -11.17
CA ASN A 140 4.70 5.32 -10.81
C ASN A 140 4.27 5.00 -9.39
N LYS A 141 4.96 4.09 -8.70
CA LYS A 141 4.65 3.68 -7.33
C LYS A 141 5.88 3.26 -6.55
N LEU A 142 5.87 3.49 -5.23
CA LEU A 142 6.75 2.90 -4.25
C LEU A 142 5.90 2.35 -3.10
N ARG A 143 6.34 1.29 -2.43
CA ARG A 143 5.59 0.69 -1.34
C ARG A 143 6.48 0.27 -0.19
N TYR A 144 5.97 0.47 1.02
CA TYR A 144 6.55 -0.04 2.24
C TYR A 144 5.43 -0.56 3.15
N ALA A 145 5.22 -1.87 3.17
CA ALA A 145 4.06 -2.53 3.78
C ALA A 145 2.74 -1.99 3.22
N ASP A 146 1.94 -1.35 4.05
CA ASP A 146 0.69 -0.67 3.73
C ASP A 146 0.90 0.74 3.16
N ASP A 147 2.00 1.40 3.52
CA ASP A 147 2.32 2.70 2.94
C ASP A 147 2.57 2.61 1.44
N THR A 148 1.78 3.33 0.68
CA THR A 148 1.88 3.37 -0.78
C THR A 148 2.09 4.81 -1.24
N THR A 149 3.09 5.05 -2.08
CA THR A 149 3.32 6.34 -2.73
C THR A 149 3.07 6.20 -4.22
N LEU A 150 2.10 6.94 -4.76
CA LEU A 150 1.92 7.13 -6.20
C LEU A 150 2.70 8.35 -6.66
N MET A 151 3.24 8.28 -7.88
CA MET A 151 4.08 9.35 -8.45
C MET A 151 3.77 9.55 -9.92
N VAL A 152 3.60 10.82 -10.32
CA VAL A 152 3.33 11.19 -11.73
C VAL A 152 3.96 12.54 -12.06
N GLU A 153 4.11 12.83 -13.37
CA GLU A 153 4.60 14.12 -13.88
C GLU A 153 3.45 15.12 -14.17
N ASN A 154 2.19 14.70 -14.08
CA ASN A 154 1.01 15.48 -14.47
C ASN A 154 -0.17 15.29 -13.51
N GLU A 155 -1.32 15.88 -13.82
CA GLU A 155 -2.54 15.83 -13.01
C GLU A 155 -3.27 14.46 -13.03
N GLU A 156 -2.73 13.45 -13.69
CA GLU A 156 -3.32 12.10 -13.74
C GLU A 156 -3.32 11.40 -12.37
N LEU A 157 -2.64 11.97 -11.37
CA LEU A 157 -2.55 11.43 -10.01
C LEU A 157 -3.93 11.17 -9.42
N LYS A 158 -4.90 12.06 -9.61
CA LYS A 158 -6.29 11.88 -9.13
C LYS A 158 -6.93 10.66 -9.76
N THR A 159 -6.78 10.48 -11.07
CA THR A 159 -7.34 9.32 -11.79
C THR A 159 -6.72 8.01 -11.29
N LEU A 160 -5.40 7.98 -11.05
CA LEU A 160 -4.71 6.81 -10.51
C LEU A 160 -5.15 6.51 -9.08
N LEU A 161 -5.30 7.54 -8.24
CA LEU A 161 -5.75 7.39 -6.86
C LEU A 161 -7.18 6.84 -6.81
N MET A 162 -8.09 7.32 -7.66
CA MET A 162 -9.46 6.81 -7.74
C MET A 162 -9.51 5.36 -8.22
N LYS A 163 -8.71 4.98 -9.21
CA LYS A 163 -8.58 3.58 -9.64
C LYS A 163 -8.06 2.69 -8.52
N LEU A 164 -7.03 3.16 -7.80
CA LEU A 164 -6.46 2.41 -6.69
C LEU A 164 -7.49 2.24 -5.56
N LYS A 165 -8.22 3.31 -5.21
CA LYS A 165 -9.30 3.27 -4.22
C LYS A 165 -10.35 2.21 -4.59
N GLU A 166 -10.89 2.24 -5.81
CA GLU A 166 -11.88 1.26 -6.27
C GLU A 166 -11.36 -0.19 -6.13
N LYS A 167 -10.11 -0.44 -6.53
CA LYS A 167 -9.54 -1.79 -6.47
C LYS A 167 -9.22 -2.23 -5.05
N SER A 168 -8.74 -1.32 -4.20
CA SER A 168 -8.45 -1.62 -2.80
C SER A 168 -9.73 -1.95 -2.03
N GLU A 169 -10.83 -1.23 -2.26
CA GLU A 169 -12.13 -1.51 -1.65
C GLU A 169 -12.69 -2.88 -2.05
N LYS A 170 -12.48 -3.33 -3.29
CA LYS A 170 -12.88 -4.67 -3.75
C LYS A 170 -12.21 -5.80 -2.95
N VAL A 171 -11.00 -5.60 -2.51
CA VAL A 171 -10.30 -6.55 -1.63
C VAL A 171 -10.54 -6.26 -0.14
N GLY A 172 -11.22 -5.17 0.23
CA GLY A 172 -11.55 -4.83 1.60
C GLY A 172 -10.58 -3.87 2.27
N LEU A 173 -9.60 -3.32 1.54
CA LEU A 173 -8.72 -2.27 2.03
C LEU A 173 -9.35 -0.90 1.77
N LYS A 174 -9.55 -0.12 2.80
CA LYS A 174 -10.11 1.24 2.71
C LYS A 174 -9.00 2.27 2.85
N LEU A 175 -9.00 3.28 1.98
CA LEU A 175 -8.12 4.43 2.12
C LEU A 175 -8.50 5.22 3.36
N ASN A 176 -7.48 5.67 4.09
CA ASN A 176 -7.61 6.68 5.13
C ASN A 176 -7.35 8.06 4.51
N ILE A 177 -8.43 8.74 4.13
CA ILE A 177 -8.34 10.02 3.40
C ILE A 177 -7.68 11.09 4.25
N GLN A 178 -7.95 11.11 5.58
CA GLN A 178 -7.38 12.09 6.51
C GLN A 178 -5.86 11.97 6.64
N ASN A 179 -5.32 10.76 6.54
CA ASN A 179 -3.87 10.52 6.59
C ASN A 179 -3.22 10.48 5.19
N THR A 180 -4.02 10.42 4.13
CA THR A 180 -3.52 10.49 2.75
C THR A 180 -3.13 11.92 2.42
N LYS A 181 -1.89 12.12 1.92
CA LYS A 181 -1.32 13.43 1.65
C LYS A 181 -0.79 13.54 0.24
N ILE A 182 -0.91 14.74 -0.33
CA ILE A 182 -0.39 15.04 -1.66
C ILE A 182 0.73 16.06 -1.51
N MET A 183 1.85 15.79 -2.18
CA MET A 183 2.96 16.72 -2.32
C MET A 183 3.18 17.00 -3.80
N ALA A 184 3.27 18.27 -4.18
CA ALA A 184 3.50 18.69 -5.55
C ALA A 184 4.63 19.72 -5.64
N SER A 185 5.39 19.68 -6.73
CA SER A 185 6.35 20.72 -7.10
C SER A 185 5.76 21.76 -8.06
N GLY A 186 4.57 21.53 -8.59
CA GLY A 186 3.81 22.41 -9.48
C GLY A 186 2.50 22.88 -8.82
N PRO A 187 1.73 23.70 -9.55
CA PRO A 187 0.44 24.15 -9.06
C PRO A 187 -0.49 22.94 -8.85
N ILE A 188 -1.18 22.91 -7.73
CA ILE A 188 -2.13 21.87 -7.38
C ILE A 188 -3.44 22.49 -6.92
N THR A 189 -4.55 21.96 -7.41
CA THR A 189 -5.88 22.27 -6.90
C THR A 189 -6.19 21.35 -5.73
N SER A 190 -6.98 21.81 -4.77
CA SER A 190 -7.47 20.96 -3.68
C SER A 190 -8.33 19.82 -4.25
N TRP A 191 -8.08 18.59 -3.81
CA TRP A 191 -8.86 17.44 -4.22
C TRP A 191 -9.80 16.97 -3.12
N GLN A 192 -10.96 16.55 -3.54
CA GLN A 192 -11.93 15.89 -2.66
C GLN A 192 -12.14 14.44 -3.11
N ILE A 193 -12.17 13.55 -2.14
CA ILE A 193 -12.49 12.13 -2.31
C ILE A 193 -13.63 11.84 -1.33
N ASP A 194 -14.77 11.39 -1.83
CA ASP A 194 -15.97 11.10 -1.02
C ASP A 194 -16.43 12.29 -0.14
N GLY A 195 -16.21 13.52 -0.60
CA GLY A 195 -16.56 14.74 0.15
C GLY A 195 -15.50 15.19 1.17
N GLU A 196 -14.46 14.41 1.41
CA GLU A 196 -13.33 14.79 2.26
C GLU A 196 -12.18 15.39 1.44
N THR A 197 -11.61 16.48 1.94
CA THR A 197 -10.46 17.15 1.29
C THR A 197 -9.17 16.43 1.62
N VAL A 198 -8.40 16.06 0.58
CA VAL A 198 -7.07 15.48 0.76
C VAL A 198 -6.08 16.60 1.07
N GLU A 199 -5.30 16.45 2.14
CA GLU A 199 -4.31 17.44 2.56
C GLU A 199 -3.20 17.58 1.51
N THR A 200 -2.90 18.82 1.14
CA THR A 200 -1.80 19.17 0.25
C THR A 200 -0.63 19.72 1.06
N VAL A 201 0.53 19.12 0.89
CA VAL A 201 1.79 19.56 1.54
C VAL A 201 2.70 20.16 0.49
N GLU A 202 3.15 21.40 0.73
CA GLU A 202 4.16 22.00 -0.13
C GLU A 202 5.52 21.31 0.03
N SER A 203 6.22 21.09 -1.07
CA SER A 203 7.56 20.50 -1.04
C SER A 203 8.57 21.50 -0.50
N GLN A 204 8.64 21.66 0.82
CA GLN A 204 9.71 22.39 1.50
C GLN A 204 11.02 21.58 1.57
N ILE A 205 11.42 20.96 0.50
CA ILE A 205 12.79 20.44 0.42
C ILE A 205 13.69 21.61 0.01
N GLY A 206 13.84 22.55 0.94
CA GLY A 206 14.84 23.59 0.87
C GLY A 206 16.20 22.97 1.19
N TYR A 207 17.12 23.03 0.26
CA TYR A 207 18.52 22.83 0.59
C TYR A 207 19.01 24.05 1.39
N LYS A 208 19.49 23.82 2.62
CA LYS A 208 20.57 24.60 3.18
C LYS A 208 21.86 23.97 2.72
#